data_8dbcaaac4c826f92232bae4fae1942e2
#
_entry.id   8dbcaaac4c826f92232bae4fae1942e2
#
_cell.length_a   1.000
_cell.length_b   1.000
_cell.length_c   1.000
_cell.angle_alpha   90.00
_cell.angle_beta   90.00
_cell.angle_gamma   90.00
#
_symmetry.space_group_name_H-M   'P 1'
#
loop_
_entity.id
_entity.type
_entity.pdbx_description
1 polymer ?
#
loop_
_entity_poly.entity_id
_entity_poly.type
_entity_poly.pdbx_seq_one_letter_code
_entity_poly.pdbx_strand_id
1 'polypeptide(L)'
;GGSFTFNGTSNYVSSDDKINLQLGSGEFTLAAWIKPSVTSQGTDYGYISQNPSQSEIVRIDYSNDTATGVEKGPLSLGRDGLAATGNTSYGYFGGGKSPGKSTVDRLDYSNDTAAAVAKGPLSVARFWLAAAGNASYGYFGGGQSPNVSTVDRVDYSNDTATAAVKGPLSAATQYLAATGNTSYGYFGGGGYPGVSTVNRIDYSSDTGTTPTK
;
A
#
# COMPACT_ATOMS: atom_id res chain seq x y z
N GLY A 1 17.01 4.36 -20.77
CA GLY A 1 15.80 4.70 -20.03
C GLY A 1 14.72 5.14 -21.00
N GLY A 2 13.61 4.43 -21.04
CA GLY A 2 12.45 4.80 -21.84
C GLY A 2 11.53 5.72 -21.03
N SER A 3 10.90 6.70 -21.67
CA SER A 3 9.80 7.45 -21.11
C SER A 3 8.49 6.89 -21.64
N PHE A 4 7.52 6.69 -20.75
CA PHE A 4 6.18 6.26 -21.14
C PHE A 4 5.26 7.47 -21.17
N THR A 5 4.50 7.59 -22.26
CA THR A 5 3.47 8.62 -22.38
C THR A 5 2.11 7.95 -22.35
N PHE A 6 1.28 8.30 -21.38
CA PHE A 6 -0.09 7.81 -21.26
C PHE A 6 -1.03 8.73 -22.04
N ASN A 7 -1.78 8.18 -22.99
CA ASN A 7 -2.71 8.93 -23.84
C ASN A 7 -4.16 8.96 -23.32
N GLY A 8 -4.40 8.36 -22.14
CA GLY A 8 -5.72 8.32 -21.51
C GLY A 8 -6.68 7.27 -22.07
N THR A 9 -6.29 6.49 -23.07
CA THR A 9 -7.17 5.50 -23.70
C THR A 9 -6.60 4.08 -23.79
N SER A 10 -5.28 3.91 -23.81
CA SER A 10 -4.66 2.57 -23.81
C SER A 10 -3.15 2.66 -23.58
N ASN A 11 -2.70 2.52 -22.35
CA ASN A 11 -1.28 2.51 -22.05
C ASN A 11 -0.94 1.49 -20.97
N TYR A 12 0.13 0.76 -21.17
CA TYR A 12 0.65 -0.24 -20.26
C TYR A 12 2.16 -0.06 -20.05
N VAL A 13 2.69 -0.65 -19.02
CA VAL A 13 4.11 -0.61 -18.65
C VAL A 13 4.64 -2.03 -18.63
N SER A 14 5.72 -2.30 -19.39
CA SER A 14 6.37 -3.61 -19.38
C SER A 14 7.40 -3.75 -18.24
N SER A 15 7.71 -4.99 -17.86
CA SER A 15 8.39 -5.35 -16.62
C SER A 15 9.87 -4.94 -16.48
N ASP A 16 10.50 -4.42 -17.52
CA ASP A 16 11.95 -4.16 -17.54
C ASP A 16 12.34 -2.69 -17.33
N ASP A 17 11.39 -1.80 -17.12
CA ASP A 17 11.63 -0.36 -17.14
C ASP A 17 11.34 0.35 -15.82
N LYS A 18 12.17 1.35 -15.53
CA LYS A 18 11.93 2.29 -14.43
C LYS A 18 10.81 3.25 -14.82
N ILE A 19 9.76 3.25 -14.04
CA ILE A 19 8.58 4.10 -14.26
C ILE A 19 8.85 5.51 -13.76
N ASN A 20 8.71 6.49 -14.65
CA ASN A 20 8.59 7.90 -14.29
C ASN A 20 7.17 8.36 -14.63
N LEU A 21 6.31 8.43 -13.61
CA LEU A 21 4.90 8.74 -13.79
C LEU A 21 4.68 10.25 -13.72
N GLN A 22 4.42 10.89 -14.87
CA GLN A 22 3.90 12.27 -14.90
C GLN A 22 2.37 12.22 -14.94
N LEU A 23 1.74 12.58 -13.82
CA LEU A 23 0.29 12.66 -13.70
C LEU A 23 -0.18 14.06 -14.10
N GLY A 24 -1.12 14.14 -15.03
CA GLY A 24 -1.80 15.38 -15.37
C GLY A 24 -2.70 15.88 -14.23
N SER A 25 -3.28 17.08 -14.36
CA SER A 25 -4.03 17.82 -13.33
C SER A 25 -5.41 17.26 -12.95
N GLY A 26 -5.62 15.95 -12.99
CA GLY A 26 -6.82 15.27 -12.49
C GLY A 26 -6.61 14.67 -11.10
N GLU A 27 -7.66 14.59 -10.30
CA GLU A 27 -7.60 13.89 -9.02
C GLU A 27 -7.32 12.39 -9.25
N PHE A 28 -6.14 11.94 -8.85
CA PHE A 28 -5.73 10.55 -8.92
C PHE A 28 -5.49 10.03 -7.51
N THR A 29 -6.28 9.07 -7.08
CA THR A 29 -6.02 8.33 -5.86
C THR A 29 -5.41 6.99 -6.21
N LEU A 30 -4.08 6.89 -6.21
CA LEU A 30 -3.39 5.61 -6.27
C LEU A 30 -3.38 5.02 -4.85
N ALA A 31 -4.45 4.34 -4.49
CA ALA A 31 -4.56 3.66 -3.21
C ALA A 31 -4.02 2.23 -3.35
N ALA A 32 -2.76 2.07 -3.05
CA ALA A 32 -2.09 0.81 -2.78
C ALA A 32 -1.93 -0.19 -3.95
N TRP A 33 -0.71 -0.26 -4.41
CA TRP A 33 -0.24 -1.31 -5.30
C TRP A 33 0.45 -2.41 -4.48
N ILE A 34 -0.11 -3.63 -4.48
CA ILE A 34 0.55 -4.78 -3.87
C ILE A 34 1.22 -5.59 -4.98
N LYS A 35 2.55 -5.58 -5.00
CA LYS A 35 3.30 -6.61 -5.69
C LYS A 35 3.81 -7.60 -4.64
N PRO A 36 3.26 -8.83 -4.57
CA PRO A 36 3.91 -9.87 -3.81
C PRO A 36 5.31 -10.06 -4.38
N SER A 37 6.33 -9.96 -3.55
CA SER A 37 7.69 -10.33 -3.90
C SER A 37 7.72 -11.85 -4.12
N VAL A 38 7.74 -12.28 -5.38
CA VAL A 38 7.67 -13.69 -5.72
C VAL A 38 9.07 -14.28 -5.80
N THR A 39 9.36 -15.17 -4.88
CA THR A 39 10.22 -16.30 -5.18
C THR A 39 9.31 -17.51 -5.45
N SER A 40 9.22 -17.91 -6.71
CA SER A 40 8.62 -19.15 -7.23
C SER A 40 7.23 -19.53 -6.72
N GLN A 41 6.25 -19.41 -7.59
CA GLN A 41 4.80 -19.68 -7.49
C GLN A 41 4.01 -18.49 -6.94
N GLY A 42 4.08 -17.40 -7.68
CA GLY A 42 3.43 -16.19 -7.32
C GLY A 42 2.03 -16.08 -7.88
N THR A 43 1.30 -15.22 -7.28
CA THR A 43 0.13 -14.65 -7.90
C THR A 43 0.61 -13.72 -9.03
N ASP A 44 0.26 -14.06 -10.26
CA ASP A 44 0.46 -13.18 -11.41
C ASP A 44 -0.53 -12.00 -11.37
N TYR A 45 -0.94 -11.60 -10.17
CA TYR A 45 -2.01 -10.63 -9.96
C TYR A 45 -1.61 -9.49 -9.05
N GLY A 46 -2.06 -8.28 -9.41
CA GLY A 46 -2.09 -7.11 -8.55
C GLY A 46 -3.51 -6.79 -8.09
N TYR A 47 -3.66 -6.25 -6.88
CA TYR A 47 -4.94 -5.84 -6.33
C TYR A 47 -4.91 -4.36 -5.96
N ILE A 48 -5.90 -3.62 -6.44
CA ILE A 48 -6.03 -2.17 -6.24
C ILE A 48 -7.41 -1.88 -5.68
N SER A 49 -7.49 -1.10 -4.61
CA SER A 49 -8.78 -0.54 -4.20
C SER A 49 -9.08 0.70 -5.03
N GLN A 50 -10.28 0.78 -5.55
CA GLN A 50 -10.76 1.90 -6.35
C GLN A 50 -11.95 2.57 -5.67
N ASN A 51 -12.23 3.79 -6.07
CA ASN A 51 -13.43 4.55 -5.76
C ASN A 51 -13.66 4.85 -4.25
N PRO A 52 -13.51 6.12 -3.85
CA PRO A 52 -13.63 6.54 -2.45
C PRO A 52 -15.02 6.30 -1.84
N SER A 53 -16.05 6.19 -2.67
CA SER A 53 -17.44 5.97 -2.21
C SER A 53 -17.84 4.50 -2.17
N GLN A 54 -17.02 3.62 -2.73
CA GLN A 54 -17.28 2.18 -2.85
C GLN A 54 -16.16 1.38 -2.20
N SER A 55 -16.43 0.13 -1.94
CA SER A 55 -15.48 -0.78 -1.29
C SER A 55 -14.73 -1.67 -2.28
N GLU A 56 -14.79 -1.32 -3.56
CA GLU A 56 -14.30 -2.15 -4.66
C GLU A 56 -12.81 -2.45 -4.57
N ILE A 57 -12.46 -3.70 -4.85
CA ILE A 57 -11.10 -4.15 -5.13
C ILE A 57 -11.08 -4.66 -6.57
N VAL A 58 -10.12 -4.22 -7.36
CA VAL A 58 -9.90 -4.67 -8.73
C VAL A 58 -8.62 -5.48 -8.80
N ARG A 59 -8.69 -6.64 -9.45
CA ARG A 59 -7.55 -7.50 -9.74
C ARG A 59 -7.04 -7.25 -11.15
N ILE A 60 -5.74 -7.05 -11.29
CA ILE A 60 -5.01 -6.99 -12.56
C ILE A 60 -4.25 -8.29 -12.74
N ASP A 61 -4.34 -8.87 -13.93
CA ASP A 61 -3.60 -10.06 -14.31
C ASP A 61 -2.30 -9.62 -15.01
N TYR A 62 -1.16 -9.87 -14.39
CA TYR A 62 0.15 -9.52 -14.96
C TYR A 62 0.55 -10.39 -16.14
N SER A 63 -0.02 -11.59 -16.27
CA SER A 63 0.18 -12.44 -17.44
C SER A 63 -0.61 -11.95 -18.66
N ASN A 64 -1.62 -11.09 -18.43
CA ASN A 64 -2.47 -10.49 -19.44
C ASN A 64 -2.77 -9.02 -19.10
N ASP A 65 -1.75 -8.20 -19.10
CA ASP A 65 -1.80 -6.79 -18.69
C ASP A 65 -2.55 -5.87 -19.66
N THR A 66 -2.95 -6.38 -20.82
CA THR A 66 -3.84 -5.71 -21.77
C THR A 66 -5.33 -5.90 -21.45
N ALA A 67 -5.66 -6.84 -20.57
CA ALA A 67 -7.03 -7.07 -20.15
C ALA A 67 -7.50 -6.00 -19.13
N THR A 68 -8.79 -5.69 -19.18
CA THR A 68 -9.42 -4.85 -18.15
C THR A 68 -9.32 -5.55 -16.79
N GLY A 69 -9.02 -4.78 -15.76
CA GLY A 69 -9.02 -5.30 -14.39
C GLY A 69 -10.40 -5.85 -14.00
N VAL A 70 -10.40 -6.92 -13.22
CA VAL A 70 -11.60 -7.65 -12.83
C VAL A 70 -11.97 -7.29 -11.40
N GLU A 71 -13.21 -6.84 -11.18
CA GLU A 71 -13.75 -6.58 -9.84
C GLU A 71 -13.78 -7.86 -9.00
N LYS A 72 -13.37 -7.72 -7.74
CA LYS A 72 -13.27 -8.78 -6.74
C LYS A 72 -14.05 -8.45 -5.49
N GLY A 73 -13.94 -9.27 -4.46
CA GLY A 73 -14.65 -9.07 -3.21
C GLY A 73 -14.33 -7.71 -2.59
N PRO A 74 -15.35 -7.00 -2.06
CA PRO A 74 -15.18 -5.65 -1.56
C PRO A 74 -14.37 -5.60 -0.26
N LEU A 75 -13.82 -4.44 0.06
CA LEU A 75 -13.41 -4.10 1.43
C LEU A 75 -14.61 -4.15 2.39
N SER A 76 -14.36 -4.34 3.67
CA SER A 76 -15.41 -4.30 4.71
C SER A 76 -16.12 -2.94 4.79
N LEU A 77 -15.48 -1.87 4.32
CA LEU A 77 -15.99 -0.52 4.31
C LEU A 77 -15.36 0.28 3.16
N GLY A 78 -16.19 1.01 2.40
CA GLY A 78 -15.74 1.93 1.36
C GLY A 78 -14.94 3.08 1.95
N ARG A 79 -13.71 3.30 1.43
CA ARG A 79 -12.80 4.36 1.87
C ARG A 79 -11.69 4.60 0.85
N ASP A 80 -11.21 5.83 0.80
CA ASP A 80 -10.07 6.25 -0.02
C ASP A 80 -8.84 6.57 0.86
N GLY A 81 -7.70 6.86 0.24
CA GLY A 81 -6.49 7.26 0.95
C GLY A 81 -5.92 6.20 1.89
N LEU A 82 -6.26 4.95 1.67
CA LEU A 82 -5.68 3.79 2.35
C LEU A 82 -4.34 3.40 1.71
N ALA A 83 -3.59 2.51 2.37
CA ALA A 83 -2.41 1.87 1.80
C ALA A 83 -2.57 0.35 1.86
N ALA A 84 -1.80 -0.37 1.03
CA ALA A 84 -1.83 -1.82 1.05
C ALA A 84 -0.45 -2.44 0.96
N THR A 85 -0.33 -3.62 1.56
CA THR A 85 0.81 -4.52 1.53
C THR A 85 0.31 -5.95 1.65
N GLY A 86 1.17 -6.95 1.58
CA GLY A 86 0.72 -8.33 1.71
C GLY A 86 1.84 -9.33 1.58
N ASN A 87 1.45 -10.59 1.56
CA ASN A 87 2.33 -11.72 1.27
C ASN A 87 1.79 -12.55 0.09
N THR A 88 2.23 -13.78 -0.06
CA THR A 88 1.81 -14.66 -1.15
C THR A 88 0.36 -15.16 -1.04
N SER A 89 -0.26 -15.05 0.13
CA SER A 89 -1.61 -15.58 0.40
C SER A 89 -2.65 -14.49 0.63
N TYR A 90 -2.23 -13.35 1.17
CA TYR A 90 -3.15 -12.31 1.65
C TYR A 90 -2.70 -10.90 1.28
N GLY A 91 -3.67 -10.06 0.90
CA GLY A 91 -3.52 -8.61 0.82
C GLY A 91 -4.10 -7.92 2.05
N TYR A 92 -3.42 -6.91 2.56
CA TYR A 92 -3.84 -6.11 3.71
C TYR A 92 -4.00 -4.66 3.30
N PHE A 93 -5.19 -4.10 3.51
CA PHE A 93 -5.58 -2.74 3.15
C PHE A 93 -5.82 -1.96 4.44
N GLY A 94 -4.95 -1.00 4.76
CA GLY A 94 -4.96 -0.32 6.06
C GLY A 94 -5.20 1.18 5.98
N GLY A 95 -5.90 1.72 7.00
CA GLY A 95 -6.23 3.13 7.08
C GLY A 95 -7.35 3.54 6.14
N GLY A 96 -7.41 4.81 5.83
CA GLY A 96 -8.37 5.39 4.89
C GLY A 96 -9.13 6.57 5.46
N LYS A 97 -9.82 7.31 4.58
CA LYS A 97 -10.51 8.57 4.84
C LYS A 97 -12.02 8.39 4.99
N SER A 98 -12.68 9.40 5.53
CA SER A 98 -14.12 9.62 5.63
C SER A 98 -14.82 8.94 6.82
N PRO A 99 -14.56 9.35 8.04
CA PRO A 99 -13.40 10.02 8.61
C PRO A 99 -12.17 9.09 8.66
N GLY A 100 -11.01 9.56 9.12
CA GLY A 100 -9.81 8.72 9.24
C GLY A 100 -10.10 7.38 9.92
N LYS A 101 -9.58 6.29 9.36
CA LYS A 101 -9.82 4.90 9.81
C LYS A 101 -8.53 4.25 10.30
N SER A 102 -8.66 3.39 11.30
CA SER A 102 -7.61 2.45 11.72
C SER A 102 -7.85 1.04 11.17
N THR A 103 -8.97 0.80 10.51
CA THR A 103 -9.33 -0.52 9.96
C THR A 103 -8.24 -1.06 9.06
N VAL A 104 -7.91 -2.34 9.23
CA VAL A 104 -7.11 -3.12 8.30
C VAL A 104 -7.98 -4.26 7.80
N ASP A 105 -8.21 -4.33 6.48
CA ASP A 105 -8.93 -5.43 5.84
C ASP A 105 -7.95 -6.40 5.24
N ARG A 106 -8.22 -7.71 5.40
CA ARG A 106 -7.47 -8.79 4.76
C ARG A 106 -8.29 -9.42 3.63
N LEU A 107 -7.74 -9.40 2.42
CA LEU A 107 -8.23 -10.15 1.27
C LEU A 107 -7.51 -11.50 1.20
N ASP A 108 -8.25 -12.58 1.05
CA ASP A 108 -7.72 -13.92 0.78
C ASP A 108 -7.60 -14.13 -0.73
N TYR A 109 -6.39 -14.31 -1.25
CA TYR A 109 -6.18 -14.48 -2.68
C TYR A 109 -6.71 -15.82 -3.22
N SER A 110 -6.85 -16.83 -2.35
CA SER A 110 -7.47 -18.12 -2.73
C SER A 110 -8.99 -18.03 -2.89
N ASN A 111 -9.61 -16.98 -2.33
CA ASN A 111 -11.05 -16.70 -2.39
C ASN A 111 -11.30 -15.19 -2.56
N ASP A 112 -10.72 -14.62 -3.60
CA ASP A 112 -10.72 -13.17 -3.83
C ASP A 112 -12.07 -12.58 -4.27
N THR A 113 -13.09 -13.41 -4.40
CA THR A 113 -14.49 -12.98 -4.64
C THR A 113 -15.26 -12.76 -3.34
N ALA A 114 -14.78 -13.26 -2.22
CA ALA A 114 -15.37 -12.98 -0.91
C ALA A 114 -15.00 -11.57 -0.44
N ALA A 115 -15.85 -10.97 0.39
CA ALA A 115 -15.54 -9.71 1.05
C ALA A 115 -14.29 -9.84 1.93
N ALA A 116 -13.43 -8.83 1.88
CA ALA A 116 -12.26 -8.76 2.74
C ALA A 116 -12.69 -8.70 4.21
N VAL A 117 -11.93 -9.34 5.08
CA VAL A 117 -12.25 -9.48 6.51
C VAL A 117 -11.47 -8.45 7.31
N ALA A 118 -12.17 -7.66 8.12
CA ALA A 118 -11.53 -6.73 9.06
C ALA A 118 -10.68 -7.49 10.08
N LYS A 119 -9.45 -7.04 10.28
CA LYS A 119 -8.43 -7.58 11.17
C LYS A 119 -8.06 -6.58 12.26
N GLY A 120 -7.00 -6.85 13.01
CA GLY A 120 -6.51 -5.95 14.04
C GLY A 120 -6.18 -4.57 13.48
N PRO A 121 -6.63 -3.49 14.14
CA PRO A 121 -6.51 -2.14 13.59
C PRO A 121 -5.08 -1.60 13.65
N LEU A 122 -4.81 -0.57 12.88
CA LEU A 122 -3.66 0.32 13.10
C LEU A 122 -3.77 0.98 14.47
N SER A 123 -2.64 1.39 15.05
CA SER A 123 -2.59 2.06 16.35
C SER A 123 -3.32 3.42 16.36
N VAL A 124 -3.36 4.10 15.22
CA VAL A 124 -4.00 5.41 15.04
C VAL A 124 -4.79 5.43 13.73
N ALA A 125 -6.00 5.98 13.78
CA ALA A 125 -6.83 6.21 12.60
C ALA A 125 -6.21 7.29 11.73
N ARG A 126 -5.93 6.99 10.45
CA ARG A 126 -5.28 7.90 9.52
C ARG A 126 -5.48 7.51 8.05
N PHE A 127 -5.20 8.43 7.17
CA PHE A 127 -5.30 8.31 5.71
C PHE A 127 -4.08 8.94 5.02
N TRP A 128 -3.92 8.70 3.71
CA TRP A 128 -2.77 9.14 2.90
C TRP A 128 -1.43 8.66 3.45
N LEU A 129 -1.42 7.48 4.01
CA LEU A 129 -0.27 6.72 4.46
C LEU A 129 0.29 5.88 3.32
N ALA A 130 1.46 5.31 3.50
CA ALA A 130 2.05 4.35 2.57
C ALA A 130 2.32 3.03 3.29
N ALA A 131 2.51 1.95 2.51
CA ALA A 131 2.81 0.65 3.09
C ALA A 131 3.88 -0.10 2.29
N ALA A 132 4.72 -0.83 3.02
CA ALA A 132 5.69 -1.79 2.50
C ALA A 132 5.75 -2.98 3.44
N GLY A 133 6.34 -4.10 3.01
CA GLY A 133 6.41 -5.27 3.88
C GLY A 133 7.24 -6.39 3.28
N ASN A 134 7.25 -7.51 3.99
CA ASN A 134 7.86 -8.77 3.56
C ASN A 134 6.87 -9.92 3.73
N ALA A 135 7.33 -11.17 3.69
CA ALA A 135 6.47 -12.34 3.82
C ALA A 135 5.78 -12.46 5.19
N SER A 136 6.32 -11.82 6.25
CA SER A 136 5.85 -11.98 7.64
C SER A 136 5.13 -10.75 8.17
N TYR A 137 5.49 -9.55 7.70
CA TYR A 137 5.05 -8.29 8.27
C TYR A 137 4.66 -7.26 7.22
N GLY A 138 3.60 -6.52 7.50
CA GLY A 138 3.23 -5.30 6.78
C GLY A 138 3.49 -4.05 7.62
N TYR A 139 4.12 -3.05 7.04
CA TYR A 139 4.44 -1.77 7.69
C TYR A 139 3.63 -0.66 7.03
N PHE A 140 2.90 0.08 7.84
CA PHE A 140 2.08 1.22 7.42
C PHE A 140 2.68 2.48 8.04
N GLY A 141 3.18 3.39 7.21
CA GLY A 141 3.95 4.55 7.66
C GLY A 141 3.36 5.89 7.27
N GLY A 142 3.50 6.88 8.17
CA GLY A 142 3.03 8.24 7.96
C GLY A 142 1.51 8.35 7.90
N GLY A 143 1.04 9.38 7.24
CA GLY A 143 -0.39 9.67 7.06
C GLY A 143 -0.86 10.89 7.81
N GLN A 144 -2.14 11.23 7.63
CA GLN A 144 -2.80 12.40 8.22
C GLN A 144 -3.98 12.00 9.10
N SER A 145 -4.16 12.73 10.18
CA SER A 145 -5.31 12.88 11.07
C SER A 145 -4.88 12.98 12.55
N PRO A 146 -4.02 13.95 12.92
CA PRO A 146 -3.13 14.86 12.19
C PRO A 146 -1.97 14.15 11.47
N ASN A 147 -1.08 14.91 10.80
CA ASN A 147 0.15 14.32 10.22
C ASN A 147 0.97 13.61 11.29
N VAL A 148 1.36 12.37 10.99
CA VAL A 148 2.12 11.54 11.93
C VAL A 148 3.36 10.95 11.26
N SER A 149 4.38 10.66 12.09
CA SER A 149 5.55 9.87 11.71
C SER A 149 5.41 8.39 12.08
N THR A 150 4.29 8.01 12.69
CA THR A 150 4.03 6.65 13.18
C THR A 150 4.20 5.62 12.06
N VAL A 151 4.88 4.53 12.39
CA VAL A 151 4.92 3.30 11.60
C VAL A 151 4.27 2.20 12.42
N ASP A 152 3.23 1.59 11.87
CA ASP A 152 2.56 0.43 12.44
C ASP A 152 3.01 -0.84 11.72
N ARG A 153 3.31 -1.89 12.47
CA ARG A 153 3.61 -3.22 11.94
C ARG A 153 2.45 -4.18 12.21
N VAL A 154 1.87 -4.71 11.16
CA VAL A 154 0.93 -5.84 11.19
C VAL A 154 1.74 -7.14 11.12
N ASP A 155 1.54 -8.03 12.07
CA ASP A 155 2.08 -9.40 12.05
C ASP A 155 1.08 -10.31 11.33
N TYR A 156 1.46 -10.86 10.18
CA TYR A 156 0.57 -11.71 9.38
C TYR A 156 0.25 -13.05 10.06
N SER A 157 1.08 -13.48 11.01
CA SER A 157 0.82 -14.70 11.81
C SER A 157 -0.17 -14.44 12.95
N ASN A 158 -0.36 -13.18 13.35
CA ASN A 158 -1.27 -12.73 14.42
C ASN A 158 -2.01 -11.45 14.00
N ASP A 159 -2.70 -11.51 12.86
CA ASP A 159 -3.33 -10.35 12.22
C ASP A 159 -4.61 -9.85 12.91
N THR A 160 -5.02 -10.47 13.99
CA THR A 160 -6.14 -10.02 14.83
C THR A 160 -5.72 -9.06 15.94
N ALA A 161 -4.45 -9.00 16.27
CA ALA A 161 -3.92 -8.05 17.22
C ALA A 161 -3.83 -6.64 16.62
N THR A 162 -3.95 -5.61 17.47
CA THR A 162 -3.64 -4.23 17.07
C THR A 162 -2.21 -4.16 16.57
N ALA A 163 -1.99 -3.46 15.45
CA ALA A 163 -0.67 -3.30 14.87
C ALA A 163 0.32 -2.69 15.87
N ALA A 164 1.52 -3.25 15.93
CA ALA A 164 2.55 -2.79 16.86
C ALA A 164 3.24 -1.54 16.34
N VAL A 165 3.27 -0.47 17.15
CA VAL A 165 4.03 0.74 16.82
C VAL A 165 5.52 0.43 16.79
N LYS A 166 6.18 0.84 15.72
CA LYS A 166 7.61 0.67 15.44
C LYS A 166 8.34 2.02 15.35
N GLY A 167 9.63 1.98 15.05
CA GLY A 167 10.42 3.20 14.93
C GLY A 167 9.83 4.17 13.92
N PRO A 168 9.65 5.45 14.30
CA PRO A 168 8.96 6.41 13.48
C PRO A 168 9.76 6.80 12.23
N LEU A 169 9.07 7.32 11.22
CA LEU A 169 9.71 8.09 10.14
C LEU A 169 10.43 9.30 10.72
N SER A 170 11.42 9.81 10.01
CA SER A 170 12.21 10.98 10.44
C SER A 170 11.38 12.26 10.63
N ALA A 171 10.23 12.34 9.97
CA ALA A 171 9.29 13.46 10.10
C ALA A 171 7.84 12.98 9.89
N ALA A 172 6.89 13.71 10.50
CA ALA A 172 5.47 13.51 10.26
C ALA A 172 5.10 13.97 8.84
N THR A 173 4.55 13.06 8.03
CA THR A 173 4.26 13.36 6.62
C THR A 173 3.10 12.49 6.09
N GLN A 174 2.47 12.96 5.03
CA GLN A 174 1.37 12.33 4.31
C GLN A 174 1.68 12.25 2.81
N TYR A 175 0.86 11.53 2.03
CA TYR A 175 1.05 11.38 0.57
C TYR A 175 2.38 10.74 0.17
N LEU A 176 2.91 9.86 1.00
CA LEU A 176 4.13 9.11 0.70
C LEU A 176 3.87 8.03 -0.34
N ALA A 177 4.95 7.67 -1.04
CA ALA A 177 5.04 6.38 -1.70
C ALA A 177 5.90 5.42 -0.87
N ALA A 178 5.69 4.11 -1.04
CA ALA A 178 6.55 3.12 -0.41
C ALA A 178 6.84 1.95 -1.36
N THR A 179 8.01 1.35 -1.15
CA THR A 179 8.46 0.13 -1.80
C THR A 179 9.39 -0.63 -0.85
N GLY A 180 9.76 -1.84 -1.20
CA GLY A 180 10.67 -2.60 -0.34
C GLY A 180 11.12 -3.91 -0.98
N ASN A 181 11.92 -4.63 -0.22
CA ASN A 181 12.34 -5.99 -0.51
C ASN A 181 12.15 -6.86 0.73
N THR A 182 12.77 -8.03 0.79
CA THR A 182 12.65 -8.94 1.94
C THR A 182 13.25 -8.41 3.23
N SER A 183 14.17 -7.43 3.17
CA SER A 183 14.93 -6.92 4.31
C SER A 183 14.58 -5.49 4.70
N TYR A 184 14.18 -4.66 3.74
CA TYR A 184 14.01 -3.22 3.93
C TYR A 184 12.73 -2.69 3.30
N GLY A 185 12.06 -1.77 4.00
CA GLY A 185 11.02 -0.91 3.47
C GLY A 185 11.51 0.52 3.29
N TYR A 186 11.12 1.17 2.22
CA TYR A 186 11.45 2.56 1.90
C TYR A 186 10.17 3.37 1.79
N PHE A 187 10.14 4.49 2.49
CA PHE A 187 9.03 5.45 2.50
C PHE A 187 9.55 6.79 2.04
N GLY A 188 9.03 7.33 0.96
CA GLY A 188 9.62 8.51 0.35
C GLY A 188 8.62 9.52 -0.17
N GLY A 189 9.10 10.77 -0.28
CA GLY A 189 8.32 11.89 -0.77
C GLY A 189 7.20 12.30 0.19
N GLY A 190 6.13 12.82 -0.39
CA GLY A 190 4.96 13.29 0.36
C GLY A 190 5.10 14.72 0.86
N GLY A 191 4.17 15.14 1.73
CA GLY A 191 4.14 16.47 2.30
C GLY A 191 3.52 17.54 1.39
N TYR A 192 3.16 18.67 2.02
CA TYR A 192 2.80 19.89 1.31
C TYR A 192 3.41 21.08 2.08
N PRO A 193 4.41 21.78 1.51
CA PRO A 193 5.08 21.49 0.23
C PRO A 193 5.77 20.12 0.21
N GLY A 194 5.97 19.58 -0.99
CA GLY A 194 6.57 18.26 -1.18
C GLY A 194 8.01 18.17 -0.66
N VAL A 195 8.39 16.98 -0.15
CA VAL A 195 9.73 16.70 0.36
C VAL A 195 10.42 15.61 -0.47
N SER A 196 11.75 15.64 -0.51
CA SER A 196 12.58 14.63 -1.21
C SER A 196 13.11 13.54 -0.26
N THR A 197 12.71 13.57 1.01
CA THR A 197 13.18 12.64 2.04
C THR A 197 12.74 11.21 1.73
N VAL A 198 13.67 10.26 1.85
CA VAL A 198 13.41 8.83 1.83
C VAL A 198 13.82 8.24 3.17
N ASN A 199 12.91 7.56 3.85
CA ASN A 199 13.13 6.85 5.10
C ASN A 199 13.28 5.35 4.81
N ARG A 200 14.24 4.68 5.46
CA ARG A 200 14.43 3.24 5.34
C ARG A 200 14.11 2.54 6.65
N ILE A 201 13.22 1.56 6.63
CA ILE A 201 12.97 0.64 7.73
C ILE A 201 13.81 -0.62 7.50
N ASP A 202 14.58 -1.03 8.50
CA ASP A 202 15.22 -2.34 8.54
C ASP A 202 14.27 -3.30 9.28
N TYR A 203 13.78 -4.32 8.60
CA TYR A 203 12.80 -5.25 9.17
C TYR A 203 13.38 -6.14 10.28
N SER A 204 14.71 -6.28 10.34
CA SER A 204 15.39 -6.99 11.41
C SER A 204 15.61 -6.13 12.66
N SER A 205 15.51 -4.81 12.54
CA SER A 205 15.73 -3.83 13.62
C SER A 205 14.80 -2.63 13.46
N ASP A 206 13.51 -2.84 13.66
CA ASP A 206 12.42 -1.92 13.33
C ASP A 206 11.99 -1.00 14.48
N THR A 207 12.77 -0.86 15.54
CA THR A 207 12.39 -0.09 16.74
C THR A 207 13.00 1.32 16.80
N GLY A 208 14.08 1.56 16.09
CA GLY A 208 14.74 2.89 16.04
C GLY A 208 14.08 3.82 15.01
N THR A 209 14.31 5.14 15.17
CA THR A 209 13.90 6.10 14.14
C THR A 209 14.52 5.75 12.80
N THR A 210 13.71 5.79 11.74
CA THR A 210 14.16 5.40 10.40
C THR A 210 15.22 6.36 9.87
N PRO A 211 16.39 5.88 9.46
CA PRO A 211 17.39 6.72 8.85
C PRO A 211 16.93 7.23 7.48
N THR A 212 17.28 8.48 7.19
CA THR A 212 17.09 9.08 5.87
C THR A 212 18.15 8.61 4.88
N LYS A 213 17.80 8.58 3.59
CA LYS A 213 18.64 8.17 2.47
C LYS A 213 18.66 9.22 1.37
#